data_d410957157187add5b38c3e948244108
#
_entry.id   d410957157187add5b38c3e948244108
#
_cell.length_a   1.000
_cell.length_b   1.000
_cell.length_c   1.000
_cell.angle_alpha   90.00
_cell.angle_beta   90.00
_cell.angle_gamma   90.00
#
_symmetry.space_group_name_H-M   'P 1'
#
loop_
_entity.id
_entity.type
_entity.pdbx_description
1 polymer ?
#
loop_
_entity_poly.entity_id
_entity_poly.type
_entity_poly.pdbx_seq_one_letter_code
_entity_poly.pdbx_strand_id
1 'polypeptide(L)'
;RDLNLILNRDLSSQFSADTTVTFVPELRMESMYNEAKMNNVRLQIVEKDLNMGLNDIRVARSGYLPTIGLTGTYGWNESNNNSPLAFVLQNTSTGVTGTVNLTWNLFDGGTTITGIKNAKIAYKNQEIAKKQIELEVERDIRNAWDSYTNALYVLEVQEKNLQTNQNNFNRTDERYKLGQVTSIEFRQAQLNLLNAELAKSQAKYTAKLAELQMLQISGQLLNVDF
;
A
#
# COMPACT_ATOMS: atom_id res chain seq x y z
N ARG A 1 17.88 -8.56 -12.33
CA ARG A 1 18.68 -8.00 -11.23
C ARG A 1 17.79 -7.35 -10.19
N ASP A 2 16.85 -6.48 -10.58
CA ASP A 2 15.94 -5.79 -9.65
C ASP A 2 15.07 -6.77 -8.85
N LEU A 3 14.57 -7.83 -9.49
CA LEU A 3 13.83 -8.88 -8.80
C LEU A 3 14.68 -9.61 -7.75
N ASN A 4 15.94 -9.92 -8.06
CA ASN A 4 16.86 -10.54 -7.11
C ASN A 4 17.14 -9.63 -5.91
N LEU A 5 17.23 -8.31 -6.14
CA LEU A 5 17.36 -7.32 -5.08
C LEU A 5 16.13 -7.33 -4.13
N ILE A 6 14.93 -7.32 -4.72
CA ILE A 6 13.66 -7.36 -3.94
C ILE A 6 13.55 -8.66 -3.14
N LEU A 7 13.97 -9.79 -3.73
CA LEU A 7 13.95 -11.11 -3.09
C LEU A 7 15.14 -11.36 -2.16
N ASN A 8 16.01 -10.38 -1.96
CA ASN A 8 17.25 -10.51 -1.18
C ASN A 8 18.11 -11.72 -1.61
N ARG A 9 18.24 -11.95 -2.93
CA ARG A 9 19.06 -12.98 -3.55
C ARG A 9 20.31 -12.37 -4.15
N ASP A 10 21.32 -13.21 -4.43
CA ASP A 10 22.47 -12.78 -5.18
C ASP A 10 22.05 -12.19 -6.54
N LEU A 11 22.59 -11.01 -6.90
CA LEU A 11 22.21 -10.29 -8.13
C LEU A 11 22.52 -11.08 -9.41
N SER A 12 23.40 -12.05 -9.35
CA SER A 12 23.78 -12.95 -10.45
C SER A 12 22.92 -14.20 -10.53
N SER A 13 22.04 -14.44 -9.56
CA SER A 13 21.18 -15.62 -9.53
C SER A 13 20.28 -15.68 -10.75
N GLN A 14 20.30 -16.80 -11.46
CA GLN A 14 19.38 -17.08 -12.56
C GLN A 14 18.07 -17.64 -12.00
N PHE A 15 16.96 -17.22 -12.59
CA PHE A 15 15.65 -17.79 -12.33
C PHE A 15 14.91 -18.03 -13.65
N SER A 16 14.07 -19.04 -13.66
CA SER A 16 13.12 -19.27 -14.74
C SER A 16 11.78 -18.67 -14.31
N ALA A 17 11.23 -17.76 -15.11
CA ALA A 17 9.90 -17.26 -14.89
C ALA A 17 8.89 -18.18 -15.56
N ASP A 18 7.80 -18.50 -14.86
CA ASP A 18 6.64 -19.12 -15.48
C ASP A 18 5.98 -18.09 -16.42
N THR A 19 5.78 -18.49 -17.67
CA THR A 19 5.12 -17.66 -18.68
C THR A 19 3.62 -17.94 -18.82
N THR A 20 3.13 -18.89 -18.01
CA THR A 20 1.69 -19.21 -17.98
C THR A 20 0.94 -18.09 -17.26
N VAL A 21 0.04 -17.45 -17.94
CA VAL A 21 -0.83 -16.42 -17.36
C VAL A 21 -2.24 -16.98 -17.26
N THR A 22 -2.70 -17.17 -16.03
CA THR A 22 -4.06 -17.56 -15.70
C THR A 22 -4.83 -16.35 -15.16
N PHE A 23 -6.11 -16.24 -15.48
CA PHE A 23 -6.99 -15.20 -14.96
C PHE A 23 -7.84 -15.75 -13.83
N VAL A 24 -8.17 -14.91 -12.85
CA VAL A 24 -9.10 -15.28 -11.79
C VAL A 24 -10.50 -15.43 -12.38
N PRO A 25 -11.15 -16.58 -12.21
CA PRO A 25 -12.48 -16.79 -12.77
C PRO A 25 -13.52 -15.91 -12.05
N GLU A 26 -14.49 -15.44 -12.83
CA GLU A 26 -15.72 -14.78 -12.33
C GLU A 26 -15.52 -13.55 -11.41
N LEU A 27 -14.56 -12.69 -11.71
CA LEU A 27 -14.50 -11.40 -11.04
C LEU A 27 -15.77 -10.60 -11.33
N ARG A 28 -16.39 -10.06 -10.26
CA ARG A 28 -17.60 -9.23 -10.34
C ARG A 28 -17.35 -7.89 -9.67
N MET A 29 -17.76 -6.82 -10.32
CA MET A 29 -17.57 -5.46 -9.80
C MET A 29 -18.14 -5.30 -8.38
N GLU A 30 -19.34 -5.81 -8.12
CA GLU A 30 -20.01 -5.68 -6.82
C GLU A 30 -19.24 -6.40 -5.71
N SER A 31 -18.71 -7.60 -5.99
CA SER A 31 -17.87 -8.34 -5.04
C SER A 31 -16.60 -7.56 -4.72
N MET A 32 -15.90 -7.06 -5.75
CA MET A 32 -14.67 -6.28 -5.58
C MET A 32 -14.91 -4.97 -4.79
N TYR A 33 -16.04 -4.33 -5.01
CA TYR A 33 -16.41 -3.13 -4.27
C TYR A 33 -16.65 -3.42 -2.77
N ASN A 34 -17.37 -4.50 -2.47
CA ASN A 34 -17.63 -4.89 -1.08
C ASN A 34 -16.33 -5.34 -0.37
N GLU A 35 -15.47 -6.08 -1.06
CA GLU A 35 -14.16 -6.46 -0.54
C GLU A 35 -13.27 -5.24 -0.27
N ALA A 36 -13.26 -4.26 -1.19
CA ALA A 36 -12.49 -3.05 -1.00
C ALA A 36 -12.95 -2.25 0.22
N LYS A 37 -14.25 -2.18 0.51
CA LYS A 37 -14.75 -1.50 1.71
C LYS A 37 -14.21 -2.10 3.01
N MET A 38 -13.96 -3.41 3.02
CA MET A 38 -13.47 -4.12 4.22
C MET A 38 -11.94 -4.20 4.27
N ASN A 39 -11.30 -4.41 3.11
CA ASN A 39 -9.90 -4.81 3.05
C ASN A 39 -8.97 -3.75 2.45
N ASN A 40 -9.51 -2.65 1.90
CA ASN A 40 -8.65 -1.60 1.33
C ASN A 40 -7.84 -0.92 2.44
N VAL A 41 -6.51 -0.96 2.29
CA VAL A 41 -5.56 -0.44 3.30
C VAL A 41 -5.77 1.06 3.57
N ARG A 42 -6.09 1.87 2.55
CA ARG A 42 -6.34 3.32 2.72
C ARG A 42 -7.57 3.58 3.60
N LEU A 43 -8.63 2.78 3.45
CA LEU A 43 -9.83 2.87 4.29
C LEU A 43 -9.53 2.44 5.73
N GLN A 44 -8.76 1.37 5.91
CA GLN A 44 -8.37 0.93 7.25
C GLN A 44 -7.48 1.97 7.96
N ILE A 45 -6.53 2.59 7.25
CA ILE A 45 -5.67 3.64 7.81
C ILE A 45 -6.53 4.81 8.29
N VAL A 46 -7.39 5.38 7.44
CA VAL A 46 -8.20 6.55 7.81
C VAL A 46 -9.19 6.25 8.92
N GLU A 47 -9.65 5.01 9.06
CA GLU A 47 -10.48 4.59 10.19
C GLU A 47 -9.69 4.55 11.51
N LYS A 48 -8.44 4.11 11.47
CA LYS A 48 -7.54 4.17 12.63
C LYS A 48 -7.20 5.62 13.01
N ASP A 49 -6.96 6.48 12.02
CA ASP A 49 -6.74 7.91 12.24
C ASP A 49 -7.95 8.57 12.89
N LEU A 50 -9.16 8.21 12.48
CA LEU A 50 -10.39 8.69 13.10
C LEU A 50 -10.48 8.26 14.58
N ASN A 51 -10.13 7.00 14.89
CA ASN A 51 -10.08 6.49 16.26
C ASN A 51 -9.00 7.20 17.10
N MET A 52 -7.85 7.55 16.51
CA MET A 52 -6.84 8.39 17.16
C MET A 52 -7.40 9.77 17.48
N GLY A 53 -8.08 10.42 16.56
CA GLY A 53 -8.72 11.71 16.79
C GLY A 53 -9.76 11.70 17.93
N LEU A 54 -10.49 10.59 18.12
CA LEU A 54 -11.35 10.42 19.29
C LEU A 54 -10.54 10.35 20.59
N ASN A 55 -9.39 9.69 20.58
CA ASN A 55 -8.51 9.63 21.73
C ASN A 55 -7.87 11.00 22.03
N ASP A 56 -7.54 11.78 21.00
CA ASP A 56 -7.03 13.14 21.17
C ASP A 56 -8.05 14.05 21.88
N ILE A 57 -9.34 13.88 21.60
CA ILE A 57 -10.40 14.57 22.35
C ILE A 57 -10.41 14.14 23.82
N ARG A 58 -10.18 12.85 24.11
CA ARG A 58 -10.10 12.34 25.49
C ARG A 58 -8.85 12.89 26.20
N VAL A 59 -7.71 12.90 25.51
CA VAL A 59 -6.48 13.52 26.02
C VAL A 59 -6.67 15.01 26.29
N ALA A 60 -7.30 15.76 25.36
CA ALA A 60 -7.59 17.17 25.62
C ALA A 60 -8.51 17.36 26.84
N ARG A 61 -9.47 16.44 27.09
CA ARG A 61 -10.33 16.48 28.28
C ARG A 61 -9.57 16.15 29.59
N SER A 62 -8.48 15.38 29.52
CA SER A 62 -7.70 15.03 30.70
C SER A 62 -7.03 16.26 31.36
N GLY A 63 -6.97 17.41 30.67
CA GLY A 63 -6.55 18.68 31.25
C GLY A 63 -7.40 19.16 32.44
N TYR A 64 -8.61 18.62 32.61
CA TYR A 64 -9.44 18.86 33.80
C TYR A 64 -9.08 17.96 34.99
N LEU A 65 -8.28 16.93 34.77
CA LEU A 65 -7.93 15.95 35.79
C LEU A 65 -6.56 16.28 36.41
N PRO A 66 -6.33 15.85 37.67
CA PRO A 66 -5.01 15.95 38.27
C PRO A 66 -4.02 15.01 37.56
N THR A 67 -2.77 15.44 37.45
CA THR A 67 -1.64 14.62 36.99
C THR A 67 -0.86 14.12 38.18
N ILE A 68 -0.52 12.82 38.15
CA ILE A 68 0.36 12.18 39.17
C ILE A 68 1.69 11.89 38.52
N GLY A 69 2.75 12.45 39.04
CA GLY A 69 4.13 12.20 38.68
C GLY A 69 4.80 11.29 39.71
N LEU A 70 5.54 10.29 39.26
CA LEU A 70 6.41 9.45 40.07
C LEU A 70 7.83 9.61 39.57
N THR A 71 8.76 10.02 40.45
CA THR A 71 10.16 10.19 40.11
C THR A 71 10.99 9.38 41.08
N GLY A 72 11.85 8.52 40.58
CA GLY A 72 12.86 7.80 41.36
C GLY A 72 14.26 8.26 40.95
N THR A 73 15.07 8.65 41.91
CA THR A 73 16.46 9.02 41.65
C THR A 73 17.38 8.19 42.53
N TYR A 74 18.44 7.67 41.95
CA TYR A 74 19.58 7.11 42.65
C TYR A 74 20.74 8.10 42.53
N GLY A 75 21.20 8.59 43.68
CA GLY A 75 22.31 9.52 43.75
C GLY A 75 23.51 8.90 44.43
N TRP A 76 24.68 9.08 43.86
CA TRP A 76 25.96 8.82 44.48
C TRP A 76 26.77 10.12 44.40
N ASN A 77 27.21 10.60 45.51
CA ASN A 77 28.01 11.82 45.64
C ASN A 77 29.22 11.55 46.50
N GLU A 78 30.40 11.85 46.00
CA GLU A 78 31.67 11.82 46.74
C GLU A 78 32.27 13.21 46.72
N SER A 79 32.49 13.75 47.92
CA SER A 79 33.16 15.05 48.10
C SER A 79 34.44 14.83 48.87
N ASN A 80 35.55 15.23 48.28
CA ASN A 80 36.89 15.15 48.91
C ASN A 80 37.44 16.57 49.11
N ASN A 81 37.67 16.96 50.36
CA ASN A 81 38.14 18.29 50.69
C ASN A 81 39.54 18.23 51.21
N ASN A 82 40.51 18.73 50.46
CA ASN A 82 41.94 18.72 50.81
C ASN A 82 42.37 19.93 51.63
N SER A 83 41.44 20.75 52.15
CA SER A 83 41.77 21.90 52.97
C SER A 83 42.14 21.46 54.39
N PRO A 84 43.29 21.91 54.94
CA PRO A 84 43.72 21.57 56.30
C PRO A 84 42.78 22.12 57.41
N LEU A 85 41.89 23.03 57.07
CA LEU A 85 40.90 23.65 57.96
C LEU A 85 39.49 23.03 57.80
N ALA A 86 39.30 22.03 56.95
CA ALA A 86 38.03 21.43 56.79
C ALA A 86 37.65 20.44 57.88
N PHE A 87 36.50 20.61 58.52
CA PHE A 87 35.98 19.68 59.53
C PHE A 87 35.56 18.32 58.95
N VAL A 88 35.30 18.25 57.65
CA VAL A 88 34.97 17.02 56.92
C VAL A 88 35.92 16.90 55.74
N LEU A 89 36.82 15.93 55.78
CA LEU A 89 37.85 15.69 54.79
C LEU A 89 37.28 14.87 53.60
N GLN A 90 36.38 13.95 53.87
CA GLN A 90 35.74 13.13 52.88
C GLN A 90 34.28 12.90 53.26
N ASN A 91 33.37 13.07 52.28
CA ASN A 91 31.99 12.74 52.47
C ASN A 91 31.51 11.93 51.25
N THR A 92 31.04 10.73 51.52
CA THR A 92 30.42 9.88 50.52
C THR A 92 28.96 9.70 50.89
N SER A 93 28.06 10.09 50.05
CA SER A 93 26.63 9.95 50.23
C SER A 93 26.03 9.14 49.09
N THR A 94 25.32 8.09 49.42
CA THR A 94 24.59 7.26 48.48
C THR A 94 23.14 7.15 48.94
N GLY A 95 22.21 7.38 48.05
CA GLY A 95 20.81 7.31 48.43
C GLY A 95 19.86 7.09 47.23
N VAL A 96 18.73 6.50 47.57
CA VAL A 96 17.57 6.39 46.66
C VAL A 96 16.49 7.33 47.16
N THR A 97 15.99 8.20 46.32
CA THR A 97 14.88 9.08 46.64
C THR A 97 13.71 8.82 45.72
N GLY A 98 12.55 8.50 46.28
CA GLY A 98 11.28 8.38 45.53
C GLY A 98 10.39 9.59 45.84
N THR A 99 9.89 10.26 44.81
CA THR A 99 8.96 11.39 44.98
C THR A 99 7.69 11.11 44.22
N VAL A 100 6.55 11.30 44.90
CA VAL A 100 5.23 11.30 44.27
C VAL A 100 4.69 12.72 44.32
N ASN A 101 4.37 13.29 43.18
CA ASN A 101 3.76 14.62 43.10
C ASN A 101 2.41 14.53 42.40
N LEU A 102 1.43 15.25 42.97
CA LEU A 102 0.10 15.42 42.35
C LEU A 102 -0.06 16.91 42.03
N THR A 103 -0.33 17.18 40.76
CA THR A 103 -0.55 18.54 40.28
C THR A 103 -1.98 18.64 39.69
N TRP A 104 -2.76 19.56 40.21
CA TRP A 104 -4.11 19.82 39.70
C TRP A 104 -4.26 21.30 39.37
N ASN A 105 -4.48 21.56 38.08
CA ASN A 105 -4.70 22.91 37.60
C ASN A 105 -6.19 23.26 37.65
N LEU A 106 -6.60 23.97 38.70
CA LEU A 106 -8.00 24.31 38.94
C LEU A 106 -8.53 25.42 37.98
N PHE A 107 -7.62 26.26 37.49
CA PHE A 107 -7.95 27.34 36.55
C PHE A 107 -6.79 27.58 35.59
N ASP A 108 -7.03 27.42 34.30
CA ASP A 108 -6.04 27.51 33.24
C ASP A 108 -6.33 28.64 32.22
N GLY A 109 -7.22 29.58 32.58
CA GLY A 109 -7.59 30.68 31.68
C GLY A 109 -8.37 30.25 30.44
N GLY A 110 -8.94 29.01 30.43
CA GLY A 110 -9.73 28.48 29.31
C GLY A 110 -8.89 27.71 28.28
N THR A 111 -7.62 27.45 28.56
CA THR A 111 -6.71 26.68 27.68
C THR A 111 -7.25 25.28 27.41
N THR A 112 -7.71 24.56 28.43
CA THR A 112 -8.31 23.23 28.29
C THR A 112 -9.59 23.26 27.43
N ILE A 113 -10.47 24.26 27.62
CA ILE A 113 -11.69 24.42 26.82
C ILE A 113 -11.34 24.62 25.36
N THR A 114 -10.37 25.48 25.07
CA THR A 114 -9.92 25.77 23.70
C THR A 114 -9.24 24.54 23.08
N GLY A 115 -8.42 23.83 23.86
CA GLY A 115 -7.81 22.56 23.44
C GLY A 115 -8.84 21.50 23.02
N ILE A 116 -9.90 21.32 23.83
CA ILE A 116 -10.99 20.40 23.50
C ILE A 116 -11.75 20.83 22.24
N LYS A 117 -11.99 22.14 22.05
CA LYS A 117 -12.64 22.65 20.81
C LYS A 117 -11.75 22.38 19.60
N ASN A 118 -10.46 22.63 19.69
CA ASN A 118 -9.51 22.37 18.60
C ASN A 118 -9.44 20.88 18.27
N ALA A 119 -9.36 20.00 19.26
CA ALA A 119 -9.36 18.55 19.05
C ALA A 119 -10.65 18.07 18.38
N LYS A 120 -11.82 18.62 18.74
CA LYS A 120 -13.10 18.33 18.08
C LYS A 120 -13.14 18.82 16.62
N ILE A 121 -12.55 19.96 16.32
CA ILE A 121 -12.45 20.47 14.94
C ILE A 121 -11.53 19.57 14.13
N ALA A 122 -10.38 19.18 14.68
CA ALA A 122 -9.46 18.25 14.04
C ALA A 122 -10.14 16.89 13.72
N TYR A 123 -10.89 16.34 14.69
CA TYR A 123 -11.67 15.13 14.46
C TYR A 123 -12.70 15.28 13.33
N LYS A 124 -13.43 16.41 13.27
CA LYS A 124 -14.37 16.68 12.17
C LYS A 124 -13.68 16.76 10.81
N ASN A 125 -12.48 17.34 10.77
CA ASN A 125 -11.69 17.37 9.53
C ASN A 125 -11.28 15.95 9.10
N GLN A 126 -10.94 15.07 10.04
CA GLN A 126 -10.67 13.66 9.76
C GLN A 126 -11.92 12.91 9.25
N GLU A 127 -13.13 13.21 9.78
CA GLU A 127 -14.39 12.66 9.25
C GLU A 127 -14.62 13.05 7.78
N ILE A 128 -14.31 14.30 7.42
CA ILE A 128 -14.40 14.78 6.03
C ILE A 128 -13.34 14.09 5.15
N ALA A 129 -12.11 13.97 5.63
CA ALA A 129 -11.05 13.27 4.94
C ALA A 129 -11.40 11.78 4.70
N LYS A 130 -12.03 11.11 5.68
CA LYS A 130 -12.54 9.74 5.50
C LYS A 130 -13.54 9.67 4.34
N LYS A 131 -14.54 10.55 4.30
CA LYS A 131 -15.52 10.59 3.20
C LYS A 131 -14.86 10.82 1.84
N GLN A 132 -13.84 11.67 1.79
CA GLN A 132 -13.11 11.92 0.55
C GLN A 132 -12.39 10.64 0.09
N ILE A 133 -11.70 9.93 0.99
CA ILE A 133 -11.02 8.67 0.68
C ILE A 133 -12.01 7.58 0.27
N GLU A 134 -13.19 7.50 0.89
CA GLU A 134 -14.25 6.58 0.46
C GLU A 134 -14.67 6.81 -0.99
N LEU A 135 -14.88 8.06 -1.40
CA LEU A 135 -15.23 8.43 -2.78
C LEU A 135 -14.06 8.16 -3.76
N GLU A 136 -12.83 8.43 -3.33
CA GLU A 136 -11.65 8.14 -4.15
C GLU A 136 -11.50 6.63 -4.40
N VAL A 137 -11.64 5.80 -3.37
CA VAL A 137 -11.57 4.35 -3.48
C VAL A 137 -12.69 3.82 -4.38
N GLU A 138 -13.91 4.35 -4.26
CA GLU A 138 -15.02 3.98 -5.15
C GLU A 138 -14.71 4.32 -6.61
N ARG A 139 -14.20 5.52 -6.87
CA ARG A 139 -13.75 5.93 -8.21
C ARG A 139 -12.65 5.02 -8.73
N ASP A 140 -11.65 4.73 -7.91
CA ASP A 140 -10.48 3.94 -8.29
C ASP A 140 -10.89 2.49 -8.65
N ILE A 141 -11.84 1.91 -7.92
CA ILE A 141 -12.41 0.58 -8.23
C ILE A 141 -13.15 0.61 -9.56
N ARG A 142 -14.00 1.62 -9.82
CA ARG A 142 -14.72 1.74 -11.08
C ARG A 142 -13.77 1.86 -12.26
N ASN A 143 -12.76 2.72 -12.13
CA ASN A 143 -11.74 2.91 -13.16
C ASN A 143 -10.91 1.62 -13.40
N ALA A 144 -10.57 0.89 -12.34
CA ALA A 144 -9.85 -0.37 -12.47
C ALA A 144 -10.71 -1.45 -13.12
N TRP A 145 -12.01 -1.50 -12.81
CA TRP A 145 -12.95 -2.40 -13.46
C TRP A 145 -13.08 -2.12 -14.96
N ASP A 146 -13.27 -0.85 -15.33
CA ASP A 146 -13.36 -0.45 -16.74
C ASP A 146 -12.06 -0.76 -17.48
N SER A 147 -10.91 -0.53 -16.86
CA SER A 147 -9.60 -0.88 -17.42
C SER A 147 -9.46 -2.40 -17.64
N TYR A 148 -9.88 -3.20 -16.67
CA TYR A 148 -9.82 -4.66 -16.76
C TYR A 148 -10.75 -5.21 -17.86
N THR A 149 -12.00 -4.77 -17.88
CA THR A 149 -12.96 -5.21 -18.89
C THR A 149 -12.55 -4.81 -20.30
N ASN A 150 -12.03 -3.59 -20.49
CA ASN A 150 -11.47 -3.14 -21.74
C ASN A 150 -10.24 -3.95 -22.17
N ALA A 151 -9.35 -4.26 -21.24
CA ALA A 151 -8.16 -5.06 -21.55
C ALA A 151 -8.52 -6.50 -21.94
N LEU A 152 -9.53 -7.11 -21.31
CA LEU A 152 -10.06 -8.42 -21.71
C LEU A 152 -10.68 -8.38 -23.10
N TYR A 153 -11.44 -7.33 -23.40
CA TYR A 153 -12.02 -7.16 -24.75
C TYR A 153 -10.92 -7.02 -25.82
N VAL A 154 -9.88 -6.23 -25.54
CA VAL A 154 -8.73 -6.11 -26.46
C VAL A 154 -8.03 -7.45 -26.64
N LEU A 155 -7.87 -8.24 -25.58
CA LEU A 155 -7.29 -9.58 -25.67
C LEU A 155 -8.12 -10.48 -26.60
N GLU A 156 -9.44 -10.51 -26.45
CA GLU A 156 -10.35 -11.27 -27.32
C GLU A 156 -10.22 -10.85 -28.79
N VAL A 157 -10.14 -9.55 -29.05
CA VAL A 157 -9.94 -9.02 -30.42
C VAL A 157 -8.59 -9.46 -30.98
N GLN A 158 -7.50 -9.41 -30.19
CA GLN A 158 -6.20 -9.85 -30.67
C GLN A 158 -6.11 -11.38 -30.88
N GLU A 159 -6.85 -12.17 -30.13
CA GLU A 159 -6.97 -13.61 -30.38
C GLU A 159 -7.64 -13.90 -31.73
N LYS A 160 -8.71 -13.21 -32.05
CA LYS A 160 -9.38 -13.31 -33.35
C LYS A 160 -8.46 -12.84 -34.51
N ASN A 161 -7.71 -11.74 -34.25
CA ASN A 161 -6.72 -11.23 -35.20
C ASN A 161 -5.62 -12.24 -35.49
N LEU A 162 -5.07 -12.86 -34.43
CA LEU A 162 -4.07 -13.92 -34.56
C LEU A 162 -4.59 -15.09 -35.37
N GLN A 163 -5.80 -15.58 -35.09
CA GLN A 163 -6.42 -16.68 -35.86
C GLN A 163 -6.58 -16.34 -37.34
N THR A 164 -6.94 -15.10 -37.65
CA THR A 164 -7.08 -14.63 -39.06
C THR A 164 -5.73 -14.60 -39.75
N ASN A 165 -4.69 -14.06 -39.10
CA ASN A 165 -3.33 -13.99 -39.65
C ASN A 165 -2.73 -15.40 -39.82
N GLN A 166 -2.97 -16.32 -38.86
CA GLN A 166 -2.53 -17.71 -38.94
C GLN A 166 -3.15 -18.41 -40.16
N ASN A 167 -4.44 -18.25 -40.39
CA ASN A 167 -5.13 -18.81 -41.53
C ASN A 167 -4.63 -18.22 -42.86
N ASN A 168 -4.36 -16.91 -42.90
CA ASN A 168 -3.78 -16.25 -44.07
C ASN A 168 -2.36 -16.74 -44.35
N PHE A 169 -1.52 -16.85 -43.31
CA PHE A 169 -0.17 -17.37 -43.44
C PHE A 169 -0.18 -18.81 -43.98
N ASN A 170 -0.99 -19.72 -43.43
CA ASN A 170 -1.07 -21.11 -43.86
C ASN A 170 -1.46 -21.19 -45.34
N ARG A 171 -2.47 -20.41 -45.76
CA ARG A 171 -2.88 -20.36 -47.19
C ARG A 171 -1.78 -19.80 -48.09
N THR A 172 -1.08 -18.79 -47.64
CA THR A 172 0.02 -18.17 -48.41
C THR A 172 1.21 -19.12 -48.51
N ASP A 173 1.51 -19.88 -47.47
CA ASP A 173 2.57 -20.89 -47.43
C ASP A 173 2.30 -22.01 -48.44
N GLU A 174 1.06 -22.53 -48.48
CA GLU A 174 0.65 -23.53 -49.47
C GLU A 174 0.79 -23.02 -50.91
N ARG A 175 0.33 -21.80 -51.19
CA ARG A 175 0.44 -21.18 -52.52
C ARG A 175 1.90 -20.89 -52.89
N TYR A 176 2.75 -20.55 -51.95
CA TYR A 176 4.17 -20.33 -52.15
C TYR A 176 4.87 -21.62 -52.55
N LYS A 177 4.57 -22.73 -51.88
CA LYS A 177 5.09 -24.08 -52.24
C LYS A 177 4.68 -24.51 -53.65
N LEU A 178 3.54 -24.05 -54.13
CA LEU A 178 3.07 -24.29 -55.50
C LEU A 178 3.56 -23.25 -56.52
N GLY A 179 4.41 -22.31 -56.11
CA GLY A 179 4.94 -21.26 -57.01
C GLY A 179 3.93 -20.19 -57.42
N GLN A 180 2.79 -20.09 -56.74
CA GLN A 180 1.66 -19.21 -57.06
C GLN A 180 1.74 -17.81 -56.45
N VAL A 181 2.64 -17.57 -55.52
CA VAL A 181 2.90 -16.29 -54.87
C VAL A 181 4.38 -16.01 -54.80
N THR A 182 4.73 -14.73 -54.72
CA THR A 182 6.11 -14.28 -54.63
C THR A 182 6.72 -14.48 -53.25
N SER A 183 8.05 -14.52 -53.13
CA SER A 183 8.74 -14.54 -51.84
C SER A 183 8.46 -13.30 -50.99
N ILE A 184 8.13 -12.17 -51.62
CA ILE A 184 7.75 -10.94 -50.91
C ILE A 184 6.39 -11.10 -50.23
N GLU A 185 5.40 -11.65 -50.94
CA GLU A 185 4.06 -11.91 -50.36
C GLU A 185 4.12 -12.92 -49.22
N PHE A 186 4.91 -13.98 -49.39
CA PHE A 186 5.14 -14.94 -48.30
C PHE A 186 5.77 -14.30 -47.07
N ARG A 187 6.81 -13.50 -47.26
CA ARG A 187 7.44 -12.74 -46.16
C ARG A 187 6.47 -11.81 -45.46
N GLN A 188 5.62 -11.12 -46.25
CA GLN A 188 4.64 -10.22 -45.64
C GLN A 188 3.63 -10.98 -44.79
N ALA A 189 3.16 -12.14 -45.23
CA ALA A 189 2.27 -12.98 -44.42
C ALA A 189 2.96 -13.47 -43.14
N GLN A 190 4.23 -13.85 -43.21
CA GLN A 190 5.03 -14.24 -42.05
C GLN A 190 5.16 -13.10 -41.05
N LEU A 191 5.49 -11.87 -41.50
CA LEU A 191 5.60 -10.70 -40.63
C LEU A 191 4.25 -10.33 -39.99
N ASN A 192 3.17 -10.42 -40.74
CA ASN A 192 1.84 -10.15 -40.20
C ASN A 192 1.45 -11.15 -39.10
N LEU A 193 1.76 -12.43 -39.28
CA LEU A 193 1.54 -13.45 -38.24
C LEU A 193 2.39 -13.14 -36.99
N LEU A 194 3.69 -12.87 -37.13
CA LEU A 194 4.55 -12.52 -36.01
C LEU A 194 4.03 -11.29 -35.25
N ASN A 195 3.64 -10.25 -35.97
CA ASN A 195 3.06 -9.05 -35.35
C ASN A 195 1.77 -9.36 -34.59
N ALA A 196 0.90 -10.24 -35.11
CA ALA A 196 -0.32 -10.65 -34.42
C ALA A 196 -0.03 -11.47 -33.15
N GLU A 197 0.98 -12.35 -33.18
CA GLU A 197 1.45 -13.09 -31.99
C GLU A 197 1.98 -12.15 -30.89
N LEU A 198 2.79 -11.18 -31.28
CA LEU A 198 3.30 -10.16 -30.35
C LEU A 198 2.18 -9.31 -29.76
N ALA A 199 1.22 -8.86 -30.60
CA ALA A 199 0.08 -8.06 -30.16
C ALA A 199 -0.81 -8.83 -29.18
N LYS A 200 -1.09 -10.13 -29.44
CA LYS A 200 -1.82 -11.00 -28.51
C LYS A 200 -1.08 -11.14 -27.19
N SER A 201 0.22 -11.41 -27.23
CA SER A 201 1.03 -11.56 -26.02
C SER A 201 1.02 -10.29 -25.18
N GLN A 202 1.18 -9.13 -25.80
CA GLN A 202 1.12 -7.84 -25.12
C GLN A 202 -0.27 -7.59 -24.50
N ALA A 203 -1.35 -7.85 -25.24
CA ALA A 203 -2.71 -7.71 -24.72
C ALA A 203 -2.99 -8.63 -23.53
N LYS A 204 -2.47 -9.88 -23.55
CA LYS A 204 -2.58 -10.85 -22.46
C LYS A 204 -1.94 -10.32 -21.18
N TYR A 205 -0.71 -9.80 -21.25
CA TYR A 205 -0.03 -9.24 -20.07
C TYR A 205 -0.69 -7.94 -19.59
N THR A 206 -1.19 -7.11 -20.52
CA THR A 206 -1.92 -5.89 -20.17
C THR A 206 -3.20 -6.22 -19.41
N ALA A 207 -3.95 -7.23 -19.84
CA ALA A 207 -5.14 -7.69 -19.14
C ALA A 207 -4.81 -8.25 -17.75
N LYS A 208 -3.71 -9.01 -17.61
CA LYS A 208 -3.28 -9.52 -16.31
C LYS A 208 -2.86 -8.39 -15.36
N LEU A 209 -2.14 -7.39 -15.84
CA LEU A 209 -1.78 -6.24 -15.02
C LEU A 209 -3.01 -5.46 -14.54
N ALA A 210 -4.02 -5.29 -15.39
CA ALA A 210 -5.28 -4.65 -15.00
C ALA A 210 -6.05 -5.47 -13.96
N GLU A 211 -6.06 -6.80 -14.06
CA GLU A 211 -6.59 -7.71 -13.04
C GLU A 211 -5.87 -7.55 -11.70
N LEU A 212 -4.52 -7.56 -11.72
CA LEU A 212 -3.71 -7.39 -10.51
C LEU A 212 -3.97 -6.04 -9.83
N GLN A 213 -4.09 -4.98 -10.61
CA GLN A 213 -4.41 -3.64 -10.10
C GLN A 213 -5.78 -3.63 -9.42
N MET A 214 -6.76 -4.31 -10.00
CA MET A 214 -8.08 -4.42 -9.40
C MET A 214 -8.06 -5.21 -8.08
N LEU A 215 -7.35 -6.35 -8.06
CA LEU A 215 -7.15 -7.15 -6.84
C LEU A 215 -6.39 -6.37 -5.77
N GLN A 216 -5.43 -5.52 -6.15
CA GLN A 216 -4.72 -4.65 -5.23
C GLN A 216 -5.65 -3.61 -4.59
N ILE A 217 -6.50 -2.94 -5.38
CA ILE A 217 -7.43 -1.93 -4.86
C ILE A 217 -8.49 -2.58 -3.96
N SER A 218 -8.97 -3.78 -4.31
CA SER A 218 -9.91 -4.53 -3.48
C SER A 218 -9.29 -5.16 -2.23
N GLY A 219 -7.95 -5.14 -2.09
CA GLY A 219 -7.24 -5.76 -0.98
C GLY A 219 -7.18 -7.29 -1.04
N GLN A 220 -7.45 -7.87 -2.21
CA GLN A 220 -7.48 -9.33 -2.44
C GLN A 220 -6.20 -9.88 -3.07
N LEU A 221 -5.23 -9.03 -3.38
CA LEU A 221 -4.02 -9.44 -4.11
C LEU A 221 -3.24 -10.59 -3.43
N LEU A 222 -3.25 -10.64 -2.11
CA LEU A 222 -2.53 -11.68 -1.35
C LEU A 222 -3.37 -12.95 -1.09
N ASN A 223 -4.65 -12.94 -1.47
CA ASN A 223 -5.58 -14.04 -1.21
C ASN A 223 -5.83 -14.90 -2.46
N VAL A 224 -5.17 -14.58 -3.57
CA VAL A 224 -5.32 -15.29 -4.85
C VAL A 224 -4.03 -16.05 -5.13
N ASP A 225 -4.15 -17.34 -5.40
CA ASP A 225 -3.06 -18.17 -5.93
C ASP A 225 -2.87 -17.85 -7.42
N PHE A 226 -1.63 -17.60 -7.82
CA PHE A 226 -1.23 -17.21 -9.18
C PHE A 226 -0.57 -18.36 -9.92
#